data_90ff20444d672f5ea54ac364b334fed7
#
_entry.id   90ff20444d672f5ea54ac364b334fed7
#
_cell.length_a   1.000
_cell.length_b   1.000
_cell.length_c   1.000
_cell.angle_alpha   90.00
_cell.angle_beta   90.00
_cell.angle_gamma   90.00
#
_symmetry.space_group_name_H-M   'P 1'
#
loop_
_entity.id
_entity.type
_entity.pdbx_description
1 polymer ?
#
loop_
_entity_poly.entity_id
_entity_poly.type
_entity_poly.pdbx_seq_one_letter_code
_entity_poly.pdbx_strand_id
1 'polypeptide(L)'
;MSNDTFSERLAYPKGLKGIIANESALSDVRGEEGRLLYLGYDIDDLVEMCCFEEVVYLLLNKRLPNREELEGIKKRLRSDRDLPQPILDFFKTATKSARPMSALRTAVSMLGMYDDRTKDA
;
A
#
# COMPACT_ATOMS: atom_id res chain seq x y z
N MET A 1 17.77 41.76 23.39
CA MET A 1 17.55 40.59 24.24
C MET A 1 17.05 39.47 23.34
N SER A 2 17.88 38.50 23.11
CA SER A 2 17.83 37.53 22.02
C SER A 2 16.80 36.45 22.28
N ASN A 3 15.96 36.22 21.24
CA ASN A 3 14.95 35.14 21.17
C ASN A 3 15.54 33.76 20.83
N ASP A 4 16.82 33.52 21.14
CA ASP A 4 17.53 32.30 20.68
C ASP A 4 17.51 31.12 21.64
N THR A 5 16.81 31.23 22.78
CA THR A 5 16.95 30.22 23.84
C THR A 5 15.98 29.03 23.77
N PHE A 6 15.00 29.04 22.87
CA PHE A 6 14.03 27.92 22.77
C PHE A 6 14.40 26.93 21.67
N SER A 7 15.06 27.37 20.60
CA SER A 7 15.46 26.51 19.48
C SER A 7 16.71 25.66 19.77
N GLU A 8 17.54 26.02 20.73
CA GLU A 8 18.73 25.25 21.09
C GLU A 8 18.46 24.06 22.03
N ARG A 9 17.28 23.96 22.64
CA ARG A 9 16.95 22.88 23.59
C ARG A 9 16.39 21.61 22.95
N LEU A 10 16.03 21.63 21.69
CA LEU A 10 15.50 20.48 20.98
C LEU A 10 16.36 20.22 19.75
N ALA A 11 17.56 19.63 19.97
CA ALA A 11 18.41 19.13 18.91
C ALA A 11 17.83 17.84 18.29
N TYR A 12 16.63 17.92 17.73
CA TYR A 12 16.14 16.88 16.84
C TYR A 12 16.45 17.27 15.39
N PRO A 13 16.90 16.31 14.58
CA PRO A 13 17.18 16.58 13.17
C PRO A 13 15.89 17.03 12.48
N LYS A 14 15.97 18.12 11.71
CA LYS A 14 14.84 18.60 10.91
C LYS A 14 14.52 17.56 9.83
N GLY A 15 13.34 16.98 9.88
CA GLY A 15 12.91 15.91 8.98
C GLY A 15 13.35 14.52 9.48
N LEU A 16 13.16 13.49 8.63
CA LEU A 16 13.42 12.08 8.96
C LEU A 16 14.78 11.56 8.45
N LYS A 17 15.66 12.45 7.97
CA LYS A 17 16.98 12.03 7.46
C LYS A 17 17.83 11.41 8.57
N GLY A 18 18.22 10.15 8.39
CA GLY A 18 19.03 9.40 9.35
C GLY A 18 18.24 8.81 10.52
N ILE A 19 16.92 8.94 10.53
CA ILE A 19 16.06 8.31 11.54
C ILE A 19 15.50 7.00 10.97
N ILE A 20 15.76 5.89 11.65
CA ILE A 20 15.15 4.60 11.35
C ILE A 20 13.71 4.66 11.89
N ALA A 21 12.73 4.76 11.00
CA ALA A 21 11.33 4.81 11.37
C ALA A 21 10.72 3.41 11.56
N ASN A 22 11.21 2.42 10.80
CA ASN A 22 10.79 1.02 10.90
C ASN A 22 11.82 0.12 10.20
N GLU A 23 11.80 -1.18 10.53
CA GLU A 23 12.53 -2.23 9.83
C GLU A 23 11.55 -3.16 9.11
N SER A 24 11.87 -3.56 7.90
CA SER A 24 11.07 -4.49 7.11
C SER A 24 11.94 -5.56 6.48
N ALA A 25 11.51 -6.82 6.60
CA ALA A 25 12.13 -7.94 5.89
C ALA A 25 11.57 -8.12 4.46
N LEU A 26 10.59 -7.29 4.06
CA LEU A 26 9.90 -7.43 2.77
C LEU A 26 10.58 -6.68 1.64
N SER A 27 11.28 -5.58 1.95
CA SER A 27 11.90 -4.73 0.93
C SER A 27 13.25 -4.19 1.40
N ASP A 28 14.14 -3.98 0.43
CA ASP A 28 15.43 -3.32 0.61
C ASP A 28 15.53 -2.18 -0.43
N VAL A 29 15.65 -0.95 0.07
CA VAL A 29 15.73 0.27 -0.75
C VAL A 29 17.17 0.76 -0.77
N ARG A 30 17.86 0.55 -1.88
CA ARG A 30 19.23 1.00 -2.11
C ARG A 30 19.25 2.29 -2.91
N GLY A 31 18.92 3.39 -2.25
CA GLY A 31 18.73 4.68 -2.91
C GLY A 31 19.96 5.21 -3.64
N GLU A 32 21.17 4.95 -3.14
CA GLU A 32 22.43 5.34 -3.81
C GLU A 32 22.69 4.55 -5.10
N GLU A 33 22.23 3.29 -5.15
CA GLU A 33 22.32 2.41 -6.32
C GLU A 33 21.13 2.57 -7.27
N GLY A 34 20.07 3.27 -6.84
CA GLY A 34 18.80 3.36 -7.57
C GLY A 34 18.06 2.03 -7.66
N ARG A 35 18.26 1.12 -6.70
CA ARG A 35 17.68 -0.23 -6.71
C ARG A 35 16.66 -0.43 -5.61
N LEU A 36 15.61 -1.17 -5.93
CA LEU A 36 14.60 -1.64 -5.01
C LEU A 36 14.46 -3.16 -5.14
N LEU A 37 14.56 -3.86 -4.01
CA LEU A 37 14.40 -5.31 -3.98
C LEU A 37 13.19 -5.68 -3.11
N TYR A 38 12.42 -6.67 -3.55
CA TYR A 38 11.38 -7.33 -2.75
C TYR A 38 11.82 -8.76 -2.44
N LEU A 39 12.09 -9.04 -1.16
CA LEU A 39 12.54 -10.36 -0.69
C LEU A 39 13.75 -10.92 -1.49
N GLY A 40 14.65 -10.02 -1.92
CA GLY A 40 15.85 -10.36 -2.68
C GLY A 40 15.68 -10.36 -4.21
N TYR A 41 14.46 -10.23 -4.72
CA TYR A 41 14.18 -10.06 -6.15
C TYR A 41 14.26 -8.58 -6.53
N ASP A 42 14.95 -8.28 -7.63
CA ASP A 42 14.97 -6.92 -8.18
C ASP A 42 13.58 -6.55 -8.72
N ILE A 43 13.17 -5.29 -8.51
CA ILE A 43 11.85 -4.85 -8.94
C ILE A 43 11.73 -4.85 -10.47
N ASP A 44 12.81 -4.59 -11.18
CA ASP A 44 12.82 -4.60 -12.65
C ASP A 44 12.54 -6.02 -13.17
N ASP A 45 13.16 -7.05 -12.58
CA ASP A 45 12.88 -8.46 -12.90
C ASP A 45 11.42 -8.83 -12.60
N LEU A 46 10.88 -8.37 -11.46
CA LEU A 46 9.49 -8.63 -11.08
C LEU A 46 8.50 -7.97 -12.05
N VAL A 47 8.79 -6.77 -12.53
CA VAL A 47 7.94 -6.05 -13.49
C VAL A 47 7.94 -6.75 -14.87
N GLU A 48 9.09 -7.27 -15.30
CA GLU A 48 9.21 -7.91 -16.61
C GLU A 48 8.66 -9.34 -16.62
N MET A 49 8.85 -10.09 -15.53
CA MET A 49 8.62 -11.54 -15.51
C MET A 49 7.41 -11.99 -14.72
N CYS A 50 6.86 -11.14 -13.83
CA CYS A 50 5.79 -11.53 -12.91
C CYS A 50 4.51 -10.72 -13.17
N CYS A 51 3.36 -11.34 -12.91
CA CYS A 51 2.10 -10.61 -12.82
C CYS A 51 1.87 -10.05 -11.40
N PHE A 52 0.94 -9.12 -11.28
CA PHE A 52 0.60 -8.48 -10.00
C PHE A 52 0.29 -9.50 -8.89
N GLU A 53 -0.46 -10.55 -9.21
CA GLU A 53 -0.87 -11.57 -8.25
C GLU A 53 0.30 -12.41 -7.75
N GLU A 54 1.34 -12.60 -8.56
CA GLU A 54 2.59 -13.27 -8.12
C GLU A 54 3.35 -12.40 -7.13
N VAL A 55 3.41 -11.09 -7.35
CA VAL A 55 4.04 -10.16 -6.42
C VAL A 55 3.25 -10.06 -5.11
N VAL A 56 1.91 -10.04 -5.16
CA VAL A 56 1.06 -10.12 -3.97
C VAL A 56 1.35 -11.39 -3.19
N TYR A 57 1.43 -12.54 -3.87
CA TYR A 57 1.74 -13.81 -3.23
C TYR A 57 3.15 -13.80 -2.60
N LEU A 58 4.14 -13.29 -3.33
CA LEU A 58 5.52 -13.13 -2.86
C LEU A 58 5.59 -12.37 -1.53
N LEU A 59 4.94 -11.21 -1.46
CA LEU A 59 4.98 -10.37 -0.26
C LEU A 59 4.24 -10.98 0.93
N LEU A 60 3.16 -11.72 0.70
CA LEU A 60 2.40 -12.38 1.76
C LEU A 60 3.05 -13.69 2.24
N ASN A 61 3.64 -14.47 1.33
CA ASN A 61 4.15 -15.82 1.62
C ASN A 61 5.69 -15.90 1.59
N LYS A 62 6.39 -14.79 1.31
CA LYS A 62 7.85 -14.67 1.28
C LYS A 62 8.54 -15.54 0.22
N ARG A 63 7.80 -15.98 -0.80
CA ARG A 63 8.29 -16.72 -1.96
C ARG A 63 7.33 -16.58 -3.13
N LEU A 64 7.80 -16.80 -4.34
CA LEU A 64 6.94 -16.84 -5.52
C LEU A 64 6.01 -18.07 -5.49
N PRO A 65 4.79 -17.95 -6.05
CA PRO A 65 3.84 -19.03 -6.10
C PRO A 65 4.23 -20.07 -7.16
N ASN A 66 3.84 -21.33 -6.96
CA ASN A 66 3.72 -22.26 -8.05
C ASN A 66 2.42 -21.99 -8.86
N ARG A 67 2.21 -22.74 -9.94
CA ARG A 67 1.07 -22.52 -10.85
C ARG A 67 -0.28 -22.69 -10.14
N GLU A 68 -0.41 -23.68 -9.28
CA GLU A 68 -1.66 -23.97 -8.55
C GLU A 68 -1.96 -22.85 -7.53
N GLU A 69 -0.95 -22.41 -6.80
CA GLU A 69 -1.05 -21.32 -5.84
C GLU A 69 -1.40 -19.98 -6.52
N LEU A 70 -0.81 -19.73 -7.69
CA LEU A 70 -1.13 -18.56 -8.50
C LEU A 70 -2.60 -18.55 -8.93
N GLU A 71 -3.11 -19.66 -9.42
CA GLU A 71 -4.53 -19.76 -9.78
C GLU A 71 -5.44 -19.63 -8.55
N GLY A 72 -5.02 -20.18 -7.41
CA GLY A 72 -5.72 -20.04 -6.14
C GLY A 72 -5.84 -18.57 -5.68
N ILE A 73 -4.75 -17.81 -5.69
CA ILE A 73 -4.80 -16.38 -5.32
C ILE A 73 -5.59 -15.54 -6.32
N LYS A 74 -5.45 -15.81 -7.63
CA LYS A 74 -6.25 -15.15 -8.66
C LYS A 74 -7.75 -15.38 -8.43
N LYS A 75 -8.15 -16.60 -8.11
CA LYS A 75 -9.55 -16.93 -7.80
C LYS A 75 -10.05 -16.17 -6.57
N ARG A 76 -9.27 -16.15 -5.48
CA ARG A 76 -9.60 -15.38 -4.27
C ARG A 76 -9.77 -13.90 -4.55
N LEU A 77 -8.80 -13.27 -5.22
CA LEU A 77 -8.86 -11.84 -5.54
C LEU A 77 -10.05 -11.51 -6.44
N ARG A 78 -10.49 -12.45 -7.30
CA ARG A 78 -11.67 -12.25 -8.14
C ARG A 78 -12.98 -12.36 -7.34
N SER A 79 -13.06 -13.30 -6.38
CA SER A 79 -14.27 -13.48 -5.57
C SER A 79 -14.58 -12.28 -4.67
N ASP A 80 -13.55 -11.51 -4.31
CA ASP A 80 -13.70 -10.36 -3.40
C ASP A 80 -13.84 -9.00 -4.15
N ARG A 81 -14.08 -9.04 -5.48
CA ARG A 81 -14.20 -7.80 -6.30
C ARG A 81 -15.58 -7.17 -6.30
N ASP A 82 -16.60 -7.90 -5.90
CA ASP A 82 -17.96 -7.39 -5.92
C ASP A 82 -18.13 -6.25 -4.91
N LEU A 83 -18.67 -5.13 -5.40
CA LEU A 83 -18.90 -3.97 -4.58
C LEU A 83 -20.38 -3.88 -4.18
N PRO A 84 -20.68 -3.50 -2.92
CA PRO A 84 -22.03 -3.22 -2.49
C PRO A 84 -22.71 -2.14 -3.37
N GLN A 85 -24.00 -2.33 -3.68
CA GLN A 85 -24.74 -1.43 -4.55
C GLN A 85 -24.65 0.05 -4.14
N PRO A 86 -24.69 0.43 -2.84
CA PRO A 86 -24.54 1.83 -2.42
C PRO A 86 -23.21 2.47 -2.83
N ILE A 87 -22.12 1.67 -2.91
CA ILE A 87 -20.82 2.16 -3.41
C ILE A 87 -20.89 2.46 -4.91
N LEU A 88 -21.52 1.57 -5.68
CA LEU A 88 -21.73 1.79 -7.12
C LEU A 88 -22.61 3.01 -7.37
N ASP A 89 -23.65 3.21 -6.57
CA ASP A 89 -24.55 4.36 -6.68
C ASP A 89 -23.87 5.66 -6.25
N PHE A 90 -22.99 5.61 -5.24
CA PHE A 90 -22.15 6.75 -4.90
C PHE A 90 -21.32 7.21 -6.11
N PHE A 91 -20.66 6.29 -6.84
CA PHE A 91 -19.89 6.68 -8.02
C PHE A 91 -20.74 7.26 -9.16
N LYS A 92 -22.00 6.82 -9.31
CA LYS A 92 -22.93 7.39 -10.30
C LYS A 92 -23.38 8.80 -9.93
N THR A 93 -23.52 9.08 -8.64
CA THR A 93 -24.00 10.37 -8.12
C THR A 93 -22.86 11.34 -7.77
N ALA A 94 -21.64 10.87 -7.63
CA ALA A 94 -20.49 11.72 -7.40
C ALA A 94 -20.37 12.78 -8.50
N THR A 95 -20.16 14.02 -8.10
CA THR A 95 -20.09 15.14 -9.05
C THR A 95 -18.93 14.96 -10.01
N LYS A 96 -19.16 15.23 -11.31
CA LYS A 96 -18.10 15.17 -12.34
C LYS A 96 -16.92 16.11 -12.06
N SER A 97 -17.11 17.10 -11.19
CA SER A 97 -16.08 18.04 -10.74
C SER A 97 -15.28 17.53 -9.53
N ALA A 98 -15.67 16.41 -8.92
CA ALA A 98 -14.94 15.84 -7.81
C ALA A 98 -13.56 15.34 -8.26
N ARG A 99 -12.53 15.58 -7.43
CA ARG A 99 -11.19 15.00 -7.68
C ARG A 99 -11.28 13.47 -7.58
N PRO A 100 -10.79 12.71 -8.57
CA PRO A 100 -10.90 11.24 -8.57
C PRO A 100 -10.39 10.57 -7.28
N MET A 101 -9.27 11.07 -6.73
CA MET A 101 -8.72 10.55 -5.48
C MET A 101 -9.61 10.83 -4.26
N SER A 102 -10.38 11.92 -4.25
CA SER A 102 -11.34 12.20 -3.18
C SER A 102 -12.52 11.24 -3.24
N ALA A 103 -13.03 10.95 -4.44
CA ALA A 103 -14.09 9.97 -4.64
C ALA A 103 -13.62 8.55 -4.24
N LEU A 104 -12.41 8.15 -4.68
CA LEU A 104 -11.84 6.85 -4.32
C LEU A 104 -11.69 6.70 -2.80
N ARG A 105 -11.11 7.69 -2.12
CA ARG A 105 -10.94 7.68 -0.66
C ARG A 105 -12.27 7.55 0.07
N THR A 106 -13.30 8.29 -0.37
CA THR A 106 -14.64 8.21 0.21
C THR A 106 -15.25 6.81 0.01
N ALA A 107 -15.14 6.26 -1.20
CA ALA A 107 -15.64 4.92 -1.51
C ALA A 107 -14.96 3.83 -0.67
N VAL A 108 -13.64 3.90 -0.49
CA VAL A 108 -12.89 2.96 0.37
C VAL A 108 -13.35 3.09 1.83
N SER A 109 -13.56 4.31 2.32
CA SER A 109 -14.09 4.54 3.68
C SER A 109 -15.50 3.98 3.84
N MET A 110 -16.38 4.19 2.84
CA MET A 110 -17.73 3.61 2.82
C MET A 110 -17.68 2.08 2.81
N LEU A 111 -16.75 1.48 2.05
CA LEU A 111 -16.62 0.02 1.94
C LEU A 111 -16.41 -0.63 3.32
N GLY A 112 -15.66 0.01 4.22
CA GLY A 112 -15.45 -0.46 5.58
C GLY A 112 -16.75 -0.66 6.38
N MET A 113 -17.83 0.09 6.07
CA MET A 113 -19.14 -0.09 6.72
C MET A 113 -19.87 -1.38 6.29
N TYR A 114 -19.46 -1.99 5.20
CA TYR A 114 -20.02 -3.23 4.65
C TYR A 114 -19.12 -4.44 4.88
N ASP A 115 -17.97 -4.27 5.51
CA ASP A 115 -17.08 -5.38 5.87
C ASP A 115 -17.29 -5.75 7.34
N ASP A 116 -17.91 -6.90 7.58
CA ASP A 116 -18.19 -7.39 8.93
C ASP A 116 -16.92 -7.64 9.77
N ARG A 117 -15.79 -7.85 9.12
CA ARG A 117 -14.47 -8.03 9.78
C ARG A 117 -13.96 -6.76 10.46
N THR A 118 -14.49 -5.59 10.12
CA THR A 118 -14.08 -4.30 10.71
C THR A 118 -14.84 -3.98 12.00
N LYS A 119 -15.84 -4.79 12.39
CA LYS A 119 -16.67 -4.55 13.58
C LYS A 119 -15.97 -4.92 14.89
N ASP A 120 -14.91 -5.71 14.82
CA ASP A 120 -14.17 -6.22 15.97
C ASP A 120 -12.79 -5.53 16.18
N ALA A 121 -12.55 -4.39 15.52
CA ALA A 121 -11.30 -3.63 15.59
C ALA A 121 -11.38 -2.41 16.52
#